data_1f81e045340c8092d6a6add4fd5b91b1
#
_entry.id   1f81e045340c8092d6a6add4fd5b91b1
#
_cell.length_a   1.000
_cell.length_b   1.000
_cell.length_c   1.000
_cell.angle_alpha   90.00
_cell.angle_beta   90.00
_cell.angle_gamma   90.00
#
_symmetry.space_group_name_H-M   'P 1'
#
loop_
_entity.id
_entity.type
_entity.pdbx_description
1 polymer ?
#
loop_
_entity_poly.entity_id
_entity_poly.type
_entity_poly.pdbx_seq_one_letter_code
_entity_poly.pdbx_strand_id
1 'polypeptide(L)'
;MKNITFLLFLMGGVLFAQQPKSFSELSSQNQINEFNGETATIISNGAQGIIATYVAKVLFDIGLDENCSEPTVTYEDFLGGPAGILDCGPIMSSDGDSCYAAGELQSGFQLLSSNGGNTVSIPAGAIGNTDPLAGAITFADYTIVEFTPNIYAVAMDIWENNFPLTDIRVYGESGDLIETIQVNVPVNIQVFFGMIADEPISRIEIQGEQDSGELIGNFYFGATCEALSVNDNILSQLSIYPNPSSDIITINTPSGVEIISINLYDVLGNVVLNQTSNNQINISSLATGIYLLNINTTAGSIAKKIARK
;
A
#
# COMPACT_ATOMS: atom_id res chain seq x y z
N MET A 1 59.52 -9.54 46.06
CA MET A 1 58.14 -9.91 45.91
C MET A 1 57.53 -8.95 44.89
N LYS A 2 57.31 -9.40 43.63
CA LYS A 2 56.74 -8.61 42.53
C LYS A 2 55.30 -9.03 42.36
N ASN A 3 54.39 -8.11 42.61
CA ASN A 3 52.96 -8.29 42.35
C ASN A 3 52.73 -8.16 40.82
N ILE A 4 52.28 -9.21 40.18
CA ILE A 4 51.81 -9.23 38.80
C ILE A 4 50.32 -9.04 38.86
N THR A 5 49.85 -7.86 38.45
CA THR A 5 48.41 -7.57 38.29
C THR A 5 47.99 -8.13 36.95
N PHE A 6 47.16 -9.14 36.95
CA PHE A 6 46.55 -9.71 35.76
C PHE A 6 45.37 -8.82 35.33
N LEU A 7 45.51 -8.09 34.26
CA LEU A 7 44.45 -7.30 33.64
C LEU A 7 43.60 -8.24 32.76
N LEU A 8 42.42 -8.60 33.27
CA LEU A 8 41.44 -9.40 32.54
C LEU A 8 40.76 -8.48 31.51
N PHE A 9 41.12 -8.60 30.25
CA PHE A 9 40.37 -7.98 29.16
C PHE A 9 39.08 -8.80 28.94
N LEU A 10 37.97 -8.31 29.42
CA LEU A 10 36.63 -8.76 28.99
C LEU A 10 36.42 -8.23 27.56
N MET A 11 36.68 -9.06 26.56
CA MET A 11 36.12 -8.88 25.25
C MET A 11 34.61 -9.15 25.37
N GLY A 12 33.86 -8.07 25.47
CA GLY A 12 32.43 -8.09 25.23
C GLY A 12 32.18 -8.43 23.76
N GLY A 13 32.01 -9.71 23.47
CA GLY A 13 31.45 -10.11 22.19
C GLY A 13 30.03 -9.58 22.12
N VAL A 14 29.80 -8.64 21.23
CA VAL A 14 28.43 -8.29 20.82
C VAL A 14 27.91 -9.55 20.12
N LEU A 15 27.08 -10.30 20.83
CA LEU A 15 26.25 -11.31 20.20
C LEU A 15 25.29 -10.56 19.30
N PHE A 16 25.61 -10.50 18.02
CA PHE A 16 24.59 -10.22 17.02
C PHE A 16 23.60 -11.37 17.12
N ALA A 17 22.42 -11.11 17.62
CA ALA A 17 21.31 -12.05 17.52
C ALA A 17 21.15 -12.38 16.02
N GLN A 18 21.28 -13.66 15.69
CA GLN A 18 21.10 -14.09 14.32
C GLN A 18 19.64 -13.85 13.97
N GLN A 19 19.37 -13.07 12.93
CA GLN A 19 18.00 -12.78 12.50
C GLN A 19 17.29 -14.07 12.08
N PRO A 20 15.99 -14.20 12.37
CA PRO A 20 15.22 -15.34 11.87
C PRO A 20 15.30 -15.38 10.34
N LYS A 21 15.37 -16.59 9.80
CA LYS A 21 15.53 -16.82 8.35
C LYS A 21 14.21 -17.05 7.63
N SER A 22 13.13 -17.22 8.37
CA SER A 22 11.77 -17.44 7.85
C SER A 22 10.72 -17.00 8.85
N PHE A 23 9.51 -16.78 8.38
CA PHE A 23 8.37 -16.39 9.21
C PHE A 23 7.97 -17.47 10.24
N SER A 24 8.23 -18.74 9.96
CA SER A 24 8.02 -19.82 10.92
C SER A 24 8.90 -19.69 12.19
N GLU A 25 10.04 -19.00 12.08
CA GLU A 25 10.94 -18.74 13.21
C GLU A 25 10.48 -17.55 14.06
N LEU A 26 9.72 -16.59 13.48
CA LEU A 26 9.18 -15.41 14.18
C LEU A 26 8.11 -15.77 15.21
N SER A 27 7.28 -16.78 14.94
CA SER A 27 6.19 -17.19 15.84
C SER A 27 6.64 -17.56 17.26
N SER A 28 7.93 -17.89 17.43
CA SER A 28 8.51 -18.23 18.73
C SER A 28 8.96 -17.01 19.55
N GLN A 29 8.95 -15.80 18.99
CA GLN A 29 9.53 -14.61 19.62
C GLN A 29 8.52 -13.68 20.30
N ASN A 30 7.20 -13.95 20.26
CA ASN A 30 6.13 -13.16 20.91
C ASN A 30 6.33 -11.63 20.78
N GLN A 31 6.47 -11.13 19.55
CA GLN A 31 6.54 -9.69 19.33
C GLN A 31 5.12 -9.13 19.32
N ILE A 32 4.73 -8.48 20.39
CA ILE A 32 3.48 -7.71 20.46
C ILE A 32 3.87 -6.25 20.19
N ASN A 33 3.46 -5.73 19.03
CA ASN A 33 3.58 -4.31 18.72
C ASN A 33 2.21 -3.64 18.86
N GLU A 34 2.21 -2.47 19.49
CA GLU A 34 1.00 -1.64 19.56
C GLU A 34 0.88 -0.83 18.26
N PHE A 35 -0.33 -0.79 17.69
CA PHE A 35 -0.65 0.03 16.53
C PHE A 35 -0.55 1.52 16.87
N ASN A 36 0.34 2.26 16.20
CA ASN A 36 0.64 3.67 16.44
C ASN A 36 -0.09 4.64 15.52
N GLY A 37 -0.90 4.16 14.58
CA GLY A 37 -1.47 4.98 13.50
C GLY A 37 -0.42 5.43 12.46
N GLU A 38 0.69 4.68 12.33
CA GLU A 38 1.70 4.93 11.30
C GLU A 38 1.18 4.53 9.91
N THR A 39 1.68 5.19 8.89
CA THR A 39 1.32 4.95 7.49
C THR A 39 2.57 4.74 6.65
N ALA A 40 2.45 4.06 5.52
CA ALA A 40 3.51 3.98 4.53
C ALA A 40 3.90 5.37 4.02
N THR A 41 5.13 5.52 3.58
CA THR A 41 5.60 6.74 2.92
C THR A 41 6.24 6.36 1.59
N ILE A 42 5.74 6.95 0.50
CA ILE A 42 6.27 6.72 -0.84
C ILE A 42 7.50 7.58 -1.06
N ILE A 43 8.61 6.98 -1.47
CA ILE A 43 9.91 7.61 -1.63
C ILE A 43 10.24 7.87 -3.10
N SER A 44 9.75 7.01 -4.02
CA SER A 44 10.05 7.14 -5.45
C SER A 44 9.39 8.35 -6.11
N ASN A 45 10.09 8.94 -7.06
CA ASN A 45 9.61 10.08 -7.82
C ASN A 45 9.58 9.75 -9.31
N GLY A 46 8.40 9.89 -9.93
CA GLY A 46 8.27 9.94 -11.39
C GLY A 46 8.15 8.58 -12.04
N ALA A 47 7.00 8.02 -11.93
CA ALA A 47 6.60 6.79 -12.57
C ALA A 47 6.24 7.01 -14.05
N GLN A 48 6.79 6.18 -14.93
CA GLN A 48 6.19 5.94 -16.25
C GLN A 48 5.20 4.79 -16.07
N GLY A 49 3.97 4.93 -16.59
CA GLY A 49 2.98 3.88 -16.53
C GLY A 49 2.19 3.77 -15.21
N ILE A 50 2.52 4.54 -14.18
CA ILE A 50 1.75 4.62 -12.93
C ILE A 50 1.08 6.00 -12.84
N ILE A 51 -0.25 6.03 -12.82
CA ILE A 51 -1.05 7.26 -12.69
C ILE A 51 -0.87 7.87 -11.30
N ALA A 52 -1.06 7.05 -10.25
CA ALA A 52 -1.00 7.50 -8.87
C ALA A 52 -0.69 6.37 -7.88
N THR A 53 -0.17 6.76 -6.72
CA THR A 53 0.08 5.88 -5.57
C THR A 53 -0.60 6.42 -4.32
N TYR A 54 -1.03 5.53 -3.42
CA TYR A 54 -1.88 5.86 -2.28
C TYR A 54 -1.39 5.17 -1.00
N VAL A 55 -1.48 5.87 0.13
CA VAL A 55 -1.12 5.34 1.46
C VAL A 55 -2.35 5.22 2.38
N ALA A 56 -3.54 5.28 1.82
CA ALA A 56 -4.79 5.08 2.53
C ALA A 56 -5.86 4.53 1.59
N LYS A 57 -6.64 3.53 2.05
CA LYS A 57 -7.68 2.85 1.25
C LYS A 57 -8.71 3.83 0.68
N VAL A 58 -9.17 4.78 1.48
CA VAL A 58 -10.17 5.77 1.05
C VAL A 58 -9.66 6.62 -0.12
N LEU A 59 -8.36 6.95 -0.13
CA LEU A 59 -7.75 7.73 -1.22
C LEU A 59 -7.59 6.89 -2.48
N PHE A 60 -7.28 5.61 -2.32
CA PHE A 60 -7.23 4.66 -3.42
C PHE A 60 -8.62 4.49 -4.07
N ASP A 61 -9.69 4.36 -3.27
CA ASP A 61 -11.06 4.25 -3.79
C ASP A 61 -11.48 5.49 -4.58
N ILE A 62 -11.17 6.68 -4.07
CA ILE A 62 -11.39 7.94 -4.80
C ILE A 62 -10.59 7.93 -6.11
N GLY A 63 -9.33 7.52 -6.06
CA GLY A 63 -8.49 7.43 -7.25
C GLY A 63 -9.02 6.46 -8.30
N LEU A 64 -9.59 5.32 -7.90
CA LEU A 64 -10.26 4.39 -8.82
C LEU A 64 -11.43 5.06 -9.54
N ASP A 65 -12.30 5.74 -8.80
CA ASP A 65 -13.45 6.45 -9.38
C ASP A 65 -13.04 7.57 -10.34
N GLU A 66 -11.88 8.19 -10.09
CA GLU A 66 -11.37 9.31 -10.90
C GLU A 66 -10.62 8.87 -12.16
N ASN A 67 -9.93 7.72 -12.13
CA ASN A 67 -8.98 7.34 -13.18
C ASN A 67 -9.41 6.09 -13.97
N CYS A 68 -10.42 5.35 -13.51
CA CYS A 68 -10.78 4.08 -14.13
C CYS A 68 -12.19 4.11 -14.72
N SER A 69 -12.35 3.59 -15.94
CA SER A 69 -13.66 3.44 -16.57
C SER A 69 -14.52 2.37 -15.89
N GLU A 70 -13.87 1.34 -15.34
CA GLU A 70 -14.49 0.30 -14.51
C GLU A 70 -13.70 0.21 -13.20
N PRO A 71 -14.09 0.96 -12.15
CA PRO A 71 -13.33 1.08 -10.91
C PRO A 71 -13.46 -0.12 -9.97
N THR A 72 -14.05 -1.24 -10.42
CA THR A 72 -14.30 -2.40 -9.58
C THR A 72 -13.03 -3.18 -9.32
N VAL A 73 -12.70 -3.42 -8.06
CA VAL A 73 -11.62 -4.28 -7.61
C VAL A 73 -12.15 -5.50 -6.86
N THR A 74 -11.47 -6.62 -7.01
CA THR A 74 -11.67 -7.82 -6.19
C THR A 74 -10.92 -7.65 -4.87
N TYR A 75 -11.50 -8.12 -3.77
CA TYR A 75 -10.90 -8.08 -2.43
C TYR A 75 -10.61 -9.49 -1.93
N GLU A 76 -9.37 -9.73 -1.52
CA GLU A 76 -8.90 -10.94 -0.85
C GLU A 76 -8.43 -10.61 0.56
N ASP A 77 -8.99 -11.24 1.58
CA ASP A 77 -8.67 -11.01 2.99
C ASP A 77 -7.79 -12.11 3.61
N PHE A 78 -7.50 -13.17 2.86
CA PHE A 78 -6.79 -14.37 3.31
C PHE A 78 -7.42 -15.05 4.54
N LEU A 79 -8.70 -14.78 4.81
CA LEU A 79 -9.47 -15.49 5.83
C LEU A 79 -9.76 -16.93 5.39
N GLY A 80 -9.97 -17.82 6.37
CA GLY A 80 -10.17 -19.24 6.06
C GLY A 80 -8.89 -20.06 5.99
N GLY A 81 -7.74 -19.42 6.01
CA GLY A 81 -6.44 -20.06 6.07
C GLY A 81 -6.16 -20.82 7.37
N PRO A 82 -4.96 -21.40 7.51
CA PRO A 82 -4.60 -22.25 8.65
C PRO A 82 -4.62 -21.48 9.98
N ALA A 83 -4.91 -22.17 11.08
CA ALA A 83 -4.93 -21.58 12.42
C ALA A 83 -3.53 -21.20 12.96
N GLY A 84 -2.46 -21.57 12.28
CA GLY A 84 -1.07 -21.25 12.61
C GLY A 84 -0.27 -20.91 11.36
N ILE A 85 0.97 -20.43 11.52
CA ILE A 85 1.87 -20.17 10.41
C ILE A 85 2.15 -21.50 9.69
N LEU A 86 1.83 -21.54 8.39
CA LEU A 86 1.95 -22.76 7.60
C LEU A 86 2.61 -22.48 6.23
N ASP A 87 3.48 -23.40 5.84
CA ASP A 87 4.04 -23.47 4.49
C ASP A 87 2.96 -23.93 3.50
N CYS A 88 2.63 -23.08 2.53
CA CYS A 88 1.55 -23.32 1.57
C CYS A 88 2.04 -23.96 0.25
N GLY A 89 3.35 -24.23 0.15
CA GLY A 89 3.97 -24.73 -1.07
C GLY A 89 4.36 -23.60 -2.04
N PRO A 90 4.76 -23.94 -3.27
CA PRO A 90 5.38 -22.99 -4.19
C PRO A 90 4.40 -21.97 -4.80
N ILE A 91 3.11 -22.28 -4.83
CA ILE A 91 2.07 -21.43 -5.43
C ILE A 91 0.86 -21.43 -4.52
N MET A 92 0.36 -20.24 -4.22
CA MET A 92 -0.89 -20.00 -3.51
C MET A 92 -1.88 -19.38 -4.49
N SER A 93 -3.05 -20.03 -4.71
CA SER A 93 -4.04 -19.59 -5.68
C SER A 93 -5.44 -20.15 -5.41
N SER A 94 -6.43 -19.67 -6.17
CA SER A 94 -7.81 -20.18 -6.11
C SER A 94 -7.98 -21.66 -6.53
N ASP A 95 -6.98 -22.27 -7.15
CA ASP A 95 -7.01 -23.70 -7.52
C ASP A 95 -6.79 -24.61 -6.30
N GLY A 96 -6.37 -24.04 -5.19
CA GLY A 96 -6.08 -24.72 -3.93
C GLY A 96 -4.60 -25.05 -3.76
N ASP A 97 -4.17 -25.05 -2.50
CA ASP A 97 -2.79 -25.31 -2.07
C ASP A 97 -2.78 -26.02 -0.71
N SER A 98 -1.65 -26.01 0.00
CA SER A 98 -1.55 -26.64 1.34
C SER A 98 -2.26 -25.86 2.44
N CYS A 99 -2.61 -24.59 2.21
CA CYS A 99 -3.20 -23.68 3.19
C CYS A 99 -4.68 -23.42 2.93
N TYR A 100 -5.10 -23.40 1.66
CA TYR A 100 -6.44 -23.02 1.22
C TYR A 100 -7.01 -24.12 0.31
N ALA A 101 -8.28 -24.48 0.51
CA ALA A 101 -8.97 -25.36 -0.41
C ALA A 101 -9.33 -24.62 -1.71
N ALA A 102 -9.57 -25.37 -2.78
CA ALA A 102 -9.97 -24.78 -4.06
C ALA A 102 -11.23 -23.91 -3.92
N GLY A 103 -11.14 -22.66 -4.36
CA GLY A 103 -12.20 -21.66 -4.29
C GLY A 103 -12.28 -20.89 -2.95
N GLU A 104 -11.40 -21.14 -1.98
CA GLU A 104 -11.30 -20.32 -0.76
C GLU A 104 -10.61 -18.96 -1.02
N LEU A 105 -9.61 -18.92 -1.89
CA LEU A 105 -9.04 -17.67 -2.37
C LEU A 105 -9.78 -17.13 -3.59
N GLN A 106 -9.80 -15.82 -3.76
CA GLN A 106 -10.35 -15.17 -4.94
C GLN A 106 -9.57 -15.58 -6.20
N SER A 107 -10.28 -15.73 -7.32
CA SER A 107 -9.64 -15.98 -8.61
C SER A 107 -9.06 -14.70 -9.21
N GLY A 108 -8.10 -14.85 -10.12
CA GLY A 108 -7.51 -13.72 -10.86
C GLY A 108 -6.11 -13.37 -10.41
N PHE A 109 -5.58 -14.01 -9.39
CA PHE A 109 -4.17 -13.89 -9.00
C PHE A 109 -3.57 -15.22 -8.57
N GLN A 110 -2.25 -15.29 -8.58
CA GLN A 110 -1.48 -16.29 -7.88
C GLN A 110 -0.29 -15.63 -7.16
N LEU A 111 0.03 -16.14 -5.99
CA LEU A 111 1.15 -15.68 -5.17
C LEU A 111 2.24 -16.74 -5.18
N LEU A 112 3.48 -16.30 -5.41
CA LEU A 112 4.66 -17.15 -5.49
C LEU A 112 5.79 -16.53 -4.66
N SER A 113 6.78 -17.37 -4.35
CA SER A 113 8.06 -16.94 -3.82
C SER A 113 9.10 -16.91 -4.93
N SER A 114 10.05 -15.98 -4.87
CA SER A 114 11.19 -15.96 -5.80
C SER A 114 12.04 -17.22 -5.65
N ASN A 115 12.95 -17.44 -6.61
CA ASN A 115 13.89 -18.56 -6.62
C ASN A 115 13.26 -19.98 -6.53
N GLY A 116 11.93 -20.10 -6.78
CA GLY A 116 11.21 -21.36 -6.63
C GLY A 116 11.02 -21.79 -5.18
N GLY A 117 11.07 -20.83 -4.25
CA GLY A 117 10.77 -21.04 -2.84
C GLY A 117 9.28 -21.28 -2.59
N ASN A 118 8.91 -21.54 -1.33
CA ASN A 118 7.53 -21.72 -0.91
C ASN A 118 6.92 -20.41 -0.43
N THR A 119 5.59 -20.37 -0.44
CA THR A 119 4.77 -19.32 0.14
C THR A 119 4.37 -19.66 1.58
N VAL A 120 3.91 -18.68 2.33
CA VAL A 120 3.45 -18.82 3.73
C VAL A 120 2.11 -18.13 3.92
N SER A 121 1.26 -18.73 4.74
CA SER A 121 0.06 -18.10 5.30
C SER A 121 0.25 -17.88 6.80
N ILE A 122 -0.07 -16.68 7.27
CA ILE A 122 0.10 -16.23 8.66
C ILE A 122 -1.24 -15.70 9.16
N PRO A 123 -1.87 -16.36 10.14
CA PRO A 123 -3.14 -15.88 10.69
C PRO A 123 -2.95 -14.57 11.47
N ALA A 124 -4.05 -13.81 11.63
CA ALA A 124 -4.06 -12.60 12.42
C ALA A 124 -3.50 -12.82 13.84
N GLY A 125 -2.66 -11.91 14.31
CA GLY A 125 -2.06 -11.91 15.63
C GLY A 125 -0.85 -12.84 15.81
N ALA A 126 -0.49 -13.69 14.84
CA ALA A 126 0.57 -14.68 15.00
C ALA A 126 1.98 -14.08 15.13
N ILE A 127 2.21 -12.93 14.50
CA ILE A 127 3.47 -12.18 14.54
C ILE A 127 3.25 -10.70 14.92
N GLY A 128 2.09 -10.37 15.52
CA GLY A 128 1.67 -9.00 15.84
C GLY A 128 0.90 -8.29 14.73
N ASN A 129 0.61 -8.98 13.64
CA ASN A 129 -0.22 -8.52 12.53
C ASN A 129 -1.70 -8.42 12.95
N THR A 130 -2.42 -7.43 12.40
CA THR A 130 -3.86 -7.22 12.67
C THR A 130 -4.74 -8.16 11.87
N ASP A 131 -4.40 -8.40 10.62
CA ASP A 131 -5.14 -9.21 9.66
C ASP A 131 -4.25 -10.33 9.12
N PRO A 132 -4.82 -11.38 8.50
CA PRO A 132 -4.01 -12.44 7.91
C PRO A 132 -3.05 -11.90 6.85
N LEU A 133 -1.89 -12.53 6.74
CA LEU A 133 -0.83 -12.16 5.81
C LEU A 133 -0.38 -13.37 5.00
N ALA A 134 0.07 -13.11 3.78
CA ALA A 134 0.66 -14.10 2.89
C ALA A 134 1.90 -13.53 2.17
N GLY A 135 2.83 -14.38 1.78
CA GLY A 135 4.04 -13.97 1.06
C GLY A 135 5.06 -15.08 0.91
N ALA A 136 6.30 -14.73 0.58
CA ALA A 136 7.41 -15.67 0.55
C ALA A 136 7.75 -16.14 1.97
N ILE A 137 8.00 -17.44 2.16
CA ILE A 137 8.29 -17.98 3.49
C ILE A 137 9.70 -17.65 3.98
N THR A 138 10.63 -17.43 3.07
CA THR A 138 12.05 -17.19 3.36
C THR A 138 12.39 -15.71 3.15
N PHE A 139 13.02 -15.06 4.09
CA PHE A 139 13.33 -13.62 4.02
C PHE A 139 14.26 -13.22 2.87
N ALA A 140 15.10 -14.15 2.39
CA ALA A 140 15.96 -13.91 1.23
C ALA A 140 15.21 -13.98 -0.11
N ASP A 141 13.98 -14.49 -0.11
CA ASP A 141 13.10 -14.53 -1.27
C ASP A 141 12.11 -13.36 -1.19
N TYR A 142 11.68 -12.86 -2.33
CA TYR A 142 10.66 -11.83 -2.39
C TYR A 142 9.31 -12.40 -2.86
N THR A 143 8.25 -11.72 -2.48
CA THR A 143 6.87 -12.08 -2.82
C THR A 143 6.55 -11.64 -4.24
N ILE A 144 6.05 -12.55 -5.05
CA ILE A 144 5.60 -12.32 -6.42
C ILE A 144 4.10 -12.52 -6.48
N VAL A 145 3.38 -11.58 -7.10
CA VAL A 145 1.96 -11.75 -7.42
C VAL A 145 1.78 -11.60 -8.92
N GLU A 146 1.24 -12.63 -9.56
CA GLU A 146 0.90 -12.63 -10.98
C GLU A 146 -0.61 -12.55 -11.15
N PHE A 147 -1.07 -11.83 -12.17
CA PHE A 147 -2.48 -11.57 -12.43
C PHE A 147 -2.96 -12.21 -13.74
N THR A 148 -4.16 -12.79 -13.69
CA THR A 148 -4.82 -13.36 -14.88
C THR A 148 -6.33 -13.16 -14.75
N PRO A 149 -6.96 -12.27 -15.56
CA PRO A 149 -6.35 -11.37 -16.53
C PRO A 149 -5.47 -10.27 -15.90
N ASN A 150 -4.74 -9.52 -16.75
CA ASN A 150 -4.01 -8.33 -16.32
C ASN A 150 -4.97 -7.31 -15.70
N ILE A 151 -4.45 -6.50 -14.80
CA ILE A 151 -5.18 -5.52 -14.01
C ILE A 151 -4.61 -4.11 -14.23
N TYR A 152 -5.31 -3.06 -13.76
CA TYR A 152 -4.81 -1.67 -13.80
C TYR A 152 -4.63 -1.08 -12.41
N ALA A 153 -5.22 -1.70 -11.39
CA ALA A 153 -5.11 -1.20 -10.03
C ALA A 153 -4.85 -2.34 -9.06
N VAL A 154 -3.96 -2.10 -8.11
CA VAL A 154 -3.66 -3.02 -7.02
C VAL A 154 -3.43 -2.23 -5.73
N ALA A 155 -3.95 -2.77 -4.64
CA ALA A 155 -3.64 -2.27 -3.30
C ALA A 155 -3.57 -3.40 -2.30
N MET A 156 -2.82 -3.18 -1.22
CA MET A 156 -2.59 -4.17 -0.19
C MET A 156 -2.13 -3.51 1.10
N ASP A 157 -2.26 -4.20 2.19
CA ASP A 157 -1.46 -3.91 3.35
C ASP A 157 -0.10 -4.59 3.20
N ILE A 158 0.97 -3.90 3.55
CA ILE A 158 2.34 -4.43 3.57
C ILE A 158 2.81 -4.52 5.01
N TRP A 159 3.51 -5.58 5.33
CA TRP A 159 4.15 -5.82 6.63
C TRP A 159 5.61 -6.20 6.43
N GLU A 160 6.51 -5.53 7.14
CA GLU A 160 7.94 -5.75 7.13
C GLU A 160 8.46 -6.16 8.50
N ASN A 161 9.47 -7.04 8.56
CA ASN A 161 9.95 -7.51 9.86
C ASN A 161 11.15 -6.72 10.42
N ASN A 162 12.12 -6.29 9.60
CA ASN A 162 13.41 -5.77 10.08
C ASN A 162 13.81 -4.41 9.53
N PHE A 163 13.65 -4.19 8.23
CA PHE A 163 14.06 -2.95 7.56
C PHE A 163 12.85 -2.31 6.90
N PRO A 164 12.72 -0.98 7.00
CA PRO A 164 11.49 -0.33 6.58
C PRO A 164 11.40 -0.05 5.07
N LEU A 165 12.44 -0.33 4.30
CA LEU A 165 12.47 0.00 2.89
C LEU A 165 12.05 -1.20 2.04
N THR A 166 11.00 -1.00 1.24
CA THR A 166 10.40 -2.01 0.38
C THR A 166 10.38 -1.53 -1.06
N ASP A 167 10.90 -2.32 -1.98
CA ASP A 167 10.80 -2.11 -3.41
C ASP A 167 9.59 -2.89 -3.96
N ILE A 168 8.72 -2.19 -4.67
CA ILE A 168 7.60 -2.78 -5.41
C ILE A 168 7.90 -2.61 -6.89
N ARG A 169 8.27 -3.69 -7.56
CA ARG A 169 8.51 -3.73 -9.00
C ARG A 169 7.24 -4.11 -9.72
N VAL A 170 6.85 -3.31 -10.71
CA VAL A 170 5.61 -3.45 -11.47
C VAL A 170 5.95 -3.83 -12.90
N TYR A 171 5.32 -4.89 -13.42
CA TYR A 171 5.58 -5.42 -14.76
C TYR A 171 4.32 -5.39 -15.62
N GLY A 172 4.48 -4.95 -16.87
CA GLY A 172 3.44 -4.88 -17.86
C GLY A 172 3.09 -6.22 -18.51
N GLU A 173 2.15 -6.19 -19.43
CA GLU A 173 1.66 -7.37 -20.18
C GLU A 173 2.78 -8.11 -20.94
N SER A 174 3.74 -7.38 -21.49
CA SER A 174 4.90 -7.96 -22.19
C SER A 174 5.95 -8.58 -21.24
N GLY A 175 5.80 -8.39 -19.93
CA GLY A 175 6.77 -8.76 -18.91
C GLY A 175 7.89 -7.75 -18.71
N ASP A 176 7.82 -6.60 -19.36
CA ASP A 176 8.77 -5.50 -19.18
C ASP A 176 8.49 -4.77 -17.85
N LEU A 177 9.56 -4.32 -17.19
CA LEU A 177 9.45 -3.52 -15.97
C LEU A 177 8.88 -2.13 -16.32
N ILE A 178 7.69 -1.83 -15.79
CA ILE A 178 7.06 -0.51 -15.91
C ILE A 178 7.76 0.46 -14.95
N GLU A 179 7.82 0.09 -13.66
CA GLU A 179 8.30 0.97 -12.60
C GLU A 179 8.82 0.19 -11.39
N THR A 180 9.69 0.82 -10.61
CA THR A 180 10.04 0.40 -9.25
C THR A 180 9.62 1.49 -8.28
N ILE A 181 8.61 1.20 -7.46
CA ILE A 181 8.12 2.10 -6.43
C ILE A 181 8.79 1.74 -5.12
N GLN A 182 9.48 2.70 -4.52
CA GLN A 182 10.12 2.51 -3.23
C GLN A 182 9.23 3.07 -2.12
N VAL A 183 8.91 2.22 -1.15
CA VAL A 183 8.00 2.53 -0.05
C VAL A 183 8.72 2.36 1.28
N ASN A 184 8.55 3.30 2.20
CA ASN A 184 8.96 3.11 3.60
C ASN A 184 7.77 2.53 4.36
N VAL A 185 7.91 1.29 4.82
CA VAL A 185 6.92 0.52 5.59
C VAL A 185 7.42 0.44 7.03
N PRO A 186 6.70 0.98 8.01
CA PRO A 186 7.10 0.85 9.42
C PRO A 186 7.23 -0.61 9.84
N VAL A 187 8.35 -0.95 10.49
CA VAL A 187 8.70 -2.34 10.85
C VAL A 187 7.69 -2.92 11.83
N ASN A 188 7.26 -4.14 11.58
CA ASN A 188 6.28 -4.89 12.36
C ASN A 188 4.90 -4.22 12.48
N ILE A 189 4.56 -3.38 11.51
CA ILE A 189 3.26 -2.71 11.42
C ILE A 189 2.68 -2.95 10.03
N GLN A 190 1.42 -3.34 9.98
CA GLN A 190 0.67 -3.53 8.74
C GLN A 190 0.15 -2.17 8.26
N VAL A 191 0.55 -1.72 7.08
CA VAL A 191 0.18 -0.42 6.51
C VAL A 191 -0.30 -0.55 5.08
N PHE A 192 -1.28 0.27 4.72
CA PHE A 192 -1.86 0.28 3.39
C PHE A 192 -0.92 0.93 2.35
N PHE A 193 -0.83 0.28 1.19
CA PHE A 193 -0.27 0.83 -0.04
C PHE A 193 -1.18 0.49 -1.22
N GLY A 194 -1.37 1.41 -2.15
CA GLY A 194 -2.14 1.21 -3.39
C GLY A 194 -1.54 1.96 -4.56
N MET A 195 -1.78 1.45 -5.77
CA MET A 195 -1.39 2.10 -7.02
C MET A 195 -2.41 1.87 -8.13
N ILE A 196 -2.46 2.81 -9.07
CA ILE A 196 -3.25 2.75 -10.30
C ILE A 196 -2.30 3.02 -11.47
N ALA A 197 -2.34 2.17 -12.49
CA ALA A 197 -1.52 2.26 -13.69
C ALA A 197 -2.36 2.72 -14.90
N ASP A 198 -1.72 3.30 -15.91
CA ASP A 198 -2.30 3.64 -17.22
C ASP A 198 -2.07 2.56 -18.28
N GLU A 199 -1.33 1.51 -17.92
CA GLU A 199 -1.12 0.31 -18.72
C GLU A 199 -1.37 -0.97 -17.91
N PRO A 200 -1.68 -2.10 -18.59
CA PRO A 200 -2.01 -3.36 -17.91
C PRO A 200 -0.84 -3.91 -17.08
N ILE A 201 -1.09 -4.21 -15.81
CA ILE A 201 -0.15 -4.88 -14.91
C ILE A 201 -0.36 -6.39 -15.00
N SER A 202 0.67 -7.14 -15.34
CA SER A 202 0.66 -8.61 -15.34
C SER A 202 1.23 -9.21 -14.07
N ARG A 203 2.16 -8.49 -13.41
CA ARG A 203 2.89 -8.99 -12.24
C ARG A 203 3.40 -7.83 -11.38
N ILE A 204 3.44 -8.06 -10.07
CA ILE A 204 4.21 -7.24 -9.12
C ILE A 204 5.17 -8.11 -8.33
N GLU A 205 6.29 -7.55 -7.93
CA GLU A 205 7.27 -8.16 -7.04
C GLU A 205 7.50 -7.22 -5.86
N ILE A 206 7.44 -7.75 -4.66
CA ILE A 206 7.55 -6.98 -3.42
C ILE A 206 8.78 -7.51 -2.69
N GLN A 207 9.77 -6.67 -2.45
CA GLN A 207 11.04 -7.05 -1.85
C GLN A 207 11.46 -6.07 -0.75
N GLY A 208 11.60 -6.58 0.46
CA GLY A 208 12.20 -5.86 1.57
C GLY A 208 13.71 -5.69 1.42
N GLU A 209 14.25 -4.61 1.98
CA GLU A 209 15.68 -4.32 1.98
C GLU A 209 16.44 -5.34 2.85
N GLN A 210 17.65 -5.73 2.44
CA GLN A 210 18.61 -6.53 3.21
C GLN A 210 18.04 -7.85 3.75
N ASP A 211 17.30 -8.58 2.92
CA ASP A 211 16.62 -9.83 3.30
C ASP A 211 15.60 -9.60 4.45
N SER A 212 14.95 -8.45 4.48
CA SER A 212 13.76 -8.23 5.30
C SER A 212 12.62 -9.07 4.74
N GLY A 213 11.90 -9.77 5.62
CA GLY A 213 10.73 -10.53 5.20
C GLY A 213 9.54 -9.59 5.02
N GLU A 214 8.98 -9.57 3.82
CA GLU A 214 7.79 -8.83 3.47
C GLU A 214 6.59 -9.75 3.27
N LEU A 215 5.42 -9.28 3.72
CA LEU A 215 4.15 -9.98 3.59
C LEU A 215 3.06 -9.00 3.16
N ILE A 216 2.03 -9.53 2.51
CA ILE A 216 0.86 -8.77 2.10
C ILE A 216 -0.42 -9.29 2.75
N GLY A 217 -1.36 -8.39 3.00
CA GLY A 217 -2.71 -8.68 3.48
C GLY A 217 -3.71 -7.71 2.91
N ASN A 218 -5.01 -7.88 3.19
CA ASN A 218 -6.07 -6.99 2.72
C ASN A 218 -5.87 -6.59 1.26
N PHE A 219 -5.84 -7.59 0.37
CA PHE A 219 -5.38 -7.45 -1.00
C PHE A 219 -6.52 -7.09 -1.96
N TYR A 220 -6.36 -6.00 -2.72
CA TYR A 220 -7.31 -5.49 -3.71
C TYR A 220 -6.65 -5.46 -5.08
N PHE A 221 -7.32 -5.96 -6.11
CA PHE A 221 -6.78 -6.00 -7.47
C PHE A 221 -7.90 -5.98 -8.52
N GLY A 222 -7.62 -5.44 -9.68
CA GLY A 222 -8.60 -5.37 -10.77
C GLY A 222 -8.61 -4.01 -11.46
N ALA A 223 -9.81 -3.47 -11.64
CA ALA A 223 -10.17 -2.26 -12.37
C ALA A 223 -9.78 -2.31 -13.85
N THR A 224 -10.41 -1.47 -14.64
CA THR A 224 -10.01 -1.13 -16.02
C THR A 224 -9.83 0.38 -16.07
N CYS A 225 -8.60 0.81 -16.23
CA CYS A 225 -8.25 2.22 -16.24
C CYS A 225 -7.66 2.52 -17.62
N GLU A 226 -8.51 2.72 -18.62
CA GLU A 226 -8.05 3.25 -19.88
C GLU A 226 -7.55 4.68 -19.63
N ALA A 227 -6.36 5.01 -20.11
CA ALA A 227 -5.86 6.35 -20.02
C ALA A 227 -6.93 7.29 -20.60
N LEU A 228 -7.63 8.03 -19.74
CA LEU A 228 -8.59 9.05 -20.15
C LEU A 228 -7.81 10.19 -20.81
N SER A 229 -7.27 9.89 -22.00
CA SER A 229 -6.62 10.89 -22.82
C SER A 229 -7.68 11.91 -23.21
N VAL A 230 -7.67 13.05 -22.57
CA VAL A 230 -8.09 14.40 -23.05
C VAL A 230 -8.52 15.34 -21.90
N ASN A 231 -9.00 14.87 -20.73
CA ASN A 231 -9.53 15.78 -19.71
C ASN A 231 -8.52 16.23 -18.63
N ASP A 232 -7.40 15.53 -18.45
CA ASP A 232 -6.41 15.87 -17.43
C ASP A 232 -5.79 17.26 -17.62
N ASN A 233 -5.70 17.72 -18.85
CA ASN A 233 -5.16 19.06 -19.16
C ASN A 233 -6.11 20.21 -18.72
N ILE A 234 -7.41 19.97 -18.68
CA ILE A 234 -8.39 20.97 -18.23
C ILE A 234 -8.45 21.06 -16.71
N LEU A 235 -8.53 19.91 -16.01
CA LEU A 235 -8.60 19.89 -14.55
C LEU A 235 -7.26 20.24 -13.88
N SER A 236 -6.12 20.02 -14.55
CA SER A 236 -4.81 20.48 -14.05
C SER A 236 -4.74 22.00 -13.86
N GLN A 237 -5.55 22.76 -14.60
CA GLN A 237 -5.65 24.22 -14.47
C GLN A 237 -6.53 24.66 -13.28
N LEU A 238 -7.24 23.72 -12.61
CA LEU A 238 -8.00 24.03 -11.42
C LEU A 238 -7.06 24.43 -10.29
N SER A 239 -7.30 25.60 -9.73
CA SER A 239 -6.48 26.16 -8.66
C SER A 239 -7.28 26.45 -7.39
N ILE A 240 -6.63 26.27 -6.24
CA ILE A 240 -7.22 26.46 -4.91
C ILE A 240 -6.40 27.48 -4.15
N TYR A 241 -7.05 28.55 -3.71
CA TYR A 241 -6.37 29.62 -2.96
C TYR A 241 -7.30 30.32 -1.93
N PRO A 242 -6.69 30.86 -0.86
CA PRO A 242 -5.34 30.62 -0.42
C PRO A 242 -5.15 29.20 0.13
N ASN A 243 -3.99 28.61 -0.08
CA ASN A 243 -3.60 27.35 0.52
C ASN A 243 -2.12 27.48 0.98
N PRO A 244 -1.83 27.51 2.31
CA PRO A 244 -2.72 27.33 3.45
C PRO A 244 -3.73 28.47 3.71
N SER A 245 -4.88 28.12 4.34
CA SER A 245 -5.93 29.09 4.73
C SER A 245 -6.37 28.91 6.18
N SER A 246 -6.92 30.01 6.78
CA SER A 246 -7.55 29.98 8.10
C SER A 246 -9.07 29.86 8.02
N ASP A 247 -9.71 30.46 6.98
CA ASP A 247 -11.14 30.67 6.96
C ASP A 247 -11.81 30.15 5.70
N ILE A 248 -11.55 30.80 4.56
CA ILE A 248 -12.21 30.50 3.28
C ILE A 248 -11.14 30.11 2.25
N ILE A 249 -11.41 29.09 1.51
CA ILE A 249 -10.69 28.73 0.30
C ILE A 249 -11.60 28.91 -0.92
N THR A 250 -11.01 29.36 -2.01
CA THR A 250 -11.69 29.54 -3.30
C THR A 250 -11.13 28.56 -4.31
N ILE A 251 -12.01 27.91 -5.04
CA ILE A 251 -11.69 27.01 -6.14
C ILE A 251 -11.90 27.78 -7.43
N ASN A 252 -10.85 27.89 -8.23
CA ASN A 252 -10.95 28.50 -9.55
C ASN A 252 -10.95 27.38 -10.61
N THR A 253 -12.07 27.23 -11.30
CA THR A 253 -12.24 26.25 -12.37
C THR A 253 -11.88 26.86 -13.74
N PRO A 254 -11.37 26.06 -14.66
CA PRO A 254 -11.20 26.47 -16.05
C PRO A 254 -12.54 26.87 -16.71
N SER A 255 -12.44 27.59 -17.82
CA SER A 255 -13.63 28.02 -18.57
C SER A 255 -14.45 26.82 -19.05
N GLY A 256 -15.75 26.82 -18.74
CA GLY A 256 -16.67 25.75 -19.12
C GLY A 256 -16.72 24.56 -18.18
N VAL A 257 -15.95 24.58 -17.07
CA VAL A 257 -15.99 23.53 -16.03
C VAL A 257 -16.78 24.03 -14.83
N GLU A 258 -17.85 23.33 -14.49
CA GLU A 258 -18.72 23.65 -13.36
C GLU A 258 -18.53 22.65 -12.22
N ILE A 259 -18.54 23.12 -10.97
CA ILE A 259 -18.46 22.29 -9.78
C ILE A 259 -19.85 21.66 -9.53
N ILE A 260 -19.88 20.34 -9.43
CA ILE A 260 -21.07 19.55 -9.08
C ILE A 260 -21.15 19.36 -7.56
N SER A 261 -20.08 18.89 -6.97
CA SER A 261 -19.99 18.66 -5.52
C SER A 261 -18.56 18.75 -5.01
N ILE A 262 -18.44 19.01 -3.72
CA ILE A 262 -17.16 19.09 -3.00
C ILE A 262 -17.27 18.29 -1.72
N ASN A 263 -16.31 17.40 -1.50
CA ASN A 263 -16.15 16.67 -0.25
C ASN A 263 -14.78 16.98 0.36
N LEU A 264 -14.77 17.24 1.65
CA LEU A 264 -13.53 17.46 2.39
C LEU A 264 -13.36 16.32 3.41
N TYR A 265 -12.20 15.70 3.37
CA TYR A 265 -11.85 14.57 4.23
C TYR A 265 -10.72 14.97 5.18
N ASP A 266 -10.77 14.47 6.40
CA ASP A 266 -9.62 14.48 7.30
C ASP A 266 -8.59 13.39 6.92
N VAL A 267 -7.46 13.34 7.62
CA VAL A 267 -6.40 12.35 7.38
C VAL A 267 -6.79 10.90 7.70
N LEU A 268 -7.92 10.69 8.38
CA LEU A 268 -8.49 9.38 8.67
C LEU A 268 -9.56 8.96 7.64
N GLY A 269 -9.81 9.82 6.62
CA GLY A 269 -10.82 9.58 5.59
C GLY A 269 -12.26 9.92 6.00
N ASN A 270 -12.48 10.56 7.15
CA ASN A 270 -13.82 10.99 7.54
C ASN A 270 -14.23 12.24 6.77
N VAL A 271 -15.47 12.25 6.24
CA VAL A 271 -16.02 13.45 5.62
C VAL A 271 -16.28 14.51 6.70
N VAL A 272 -15.54 15.61 6.64
CA VAL A 272 -15.69 16.74 7.57
C VAL A 272 -16.51 17.89 6.99
N LEU A 273 -16.71 17.91 5.67
CA LEU A 273 -17.56 18.87 4.97
C LEU A 273 -18.03 18.26 3.64
N ASN A 274 -19.31 18.48 3.33
CA ASN A 274 -19.91 18.19 2.02
C ASN A 274 -20.68 19.41 1.54
N GLN A 275 -20.51 19.79 0.28
CA GLN A 275 -21.14 20.98 -0.30
C GLN A 275 -21.41 20.76 -1.79
N THR A 276 -22.50 21.33 -2.31
CA THR A 276 -22.87 21.30 -3.73
C THR A 276 -22.74 22.69 -4.36
N SER A 277 -22.29 22.72 -5.61
CA SER A 277 -22.38 23.87 -6.54
C SER A 277 -21.86 25.22 -6.02
N ASN A 278 -20.78 25.24 -5.24
CA ASN A 278 -20.16 26.49 -4.78
C ASN A 278 -18.64 26.41 -4.93
N ASN A 279 -18.03 27.48 -5.39
CA ASN A 279 -16.58 27.59 -5.56
C ASN A 279 -15.85 28.14 -4.30
N GLN A 280 -16.57 28.38 -3.19
CA GLN A 280 -15.99 28.82 -1.92
C GLN A 280 -16.35 27.87 -0.80
N ILE A 281 -15.38 27.52 0.02
CA ILE A 281 -15.52 26.60 1.14
C ILE A 281 -15.05 27.32 2.42
N ASN A 282 -15.92 27.32 3.42
CA ASN A 282 -15.57 27.82 4.75
C ASN A 282 -15.00 26.69 5.60
N ILE A 283 -13.71 26.80 5.95
CA ILE A 283 -12.99 25.84 6.77
C ILE A 283 -12.65 26.38 8.17
N SER A 284 -13.21 27.51 8.57
CA SER A 284 -12.89 28.17 9.85
C SER A 284 -13.23 27.34 11.09
N SER A 285 -14.22 26.44 10.99
CA SER A 285 -14.62 25.53 12.06
C SER A 285 -13.76 24.27 12.21
N LEU A 286 -12.88 24.00 11.25
CA LEU A 286 -12.04 22.81 11.26
C LEU A 286 -10.81 23.00 12.18
N ALA A 287 -10.21 21.92 12.64
CA ALA A 287 -8.97 21.96 13.36
C ALA A 287 -7.79 22.32 12.40
N THR A 288 -6.72 22.91 12.96
CA THR A 288 -5.47 23.10 12.20
C THR A 288 -4.94 21.75 11.74
N GLY A 289 -4.64 21.60 10.45
CA GLY A 289 -4.19 20.33 9.91
C GLY A 289 -4.24 20.26 8.38
N ILE A 290 -3.99 19.07 7.88
CA ILE A 290 -4.04 18.73 6.45
C ILE A 290 -5.38 18.03 6.18
N TYR A 291 -5.97 18.37 5.06
CA TYR A 291 -7.23 17.81 4.57
C TYR A 291 -7.12 17.49 3.09
N LEU A 292 -7.89 16.50 2.65
CA LEU A 292 -8.07 16.20 1.24
C LEU A 292 -9.39 16.78 0.75
N LEU A 293 -9.33 17.58 -0.29
CA LEU A 293 -10.47 18.19 -0.96
C LEU A 293 -10.72 17.46 -2.28
N ASN A 294 -11.84 16.73 -2.35
CA ASN A 294 -12.32 16.11 -3.58
C ASN A 294 -13.35 17.03 -4.22
N ILE A 295 -13.16 17.38 -5.49
CA ILE A 295 -13.98 18.29 -6.27
C ILE A 295 -14.52 17.54 -7.48
N ASN A 296 -15.82 17.28 -7.52
CA ASN A 296 -16.51 16.72 -8.68
C ASN A 296 -16.99 17.84 -9.58
N THR A 297 -16.65 17.76 -10.86
CA THR A 297 -16.98 18.76 -11.87
C THR A 297 -17.64 18.14 -13.10
N THR A 298 -18.14 18.97 -14.01
CA THR A 298 -18.68 18.52 -15.31
C THR A 298 -17.61 17.91 -16.22
N ALA A 299 -16.31 18.10 -15.92
CA ALA A 299 -15.19 17.57 -16.69
C ALA A 299 -14.49 16.39 -16.00
N GLY A 300 -15.04 15.88 -14.89
CA GLY A 300 -14.46 14.81 -14.06
C GLY A 300 -14.19 15.26 -12.63
N SER A 301 -13.51 14.42 -11.87
CA SER A 301 -13.20 14.65 -10.45
C SER A 301 -11.71 14.92 -10.24
N ILE A 302 -11.36 15.70 -9.22
CA ILE A 302 -9.97 15.97 -8.85
C ILE A 302 -9.82 16.10 -7.35
N ALA A 303 -8.78 15.46 -6.80
CA ALA A 303 -8.41 15.55 -5.40
C ALA A 303 -7.23 16.51 -5.19
N LYS A 304 -7.34 17.40 -4.20
CA LYS A 304 -6.29 18.38 -3.87
C LYS A 304 -6.04 18.44 -2.36
N LYS A 305 -4.78 18.44 -1.98
CA LYS A 305 -4.38 18.65 -0.59
C LYS A 305 -4.52 20.12 -0.20
N ILE A 306 -5.20 20.39 0.90
CA ILE A 306 -5.27 21.72 1.52
C ILE A 306 -4.73 21.70 2.95
N ALA A 307 -4.22 22.82 3.40
CA ALA A 307 -3.73 23.01 4.76
C ALA A 307 -4.52 24.12 5.45
N ARG A 308 -5.10 23.78 6.61
CA ARG A 308 -5.75 24.75 7.51
C ARG A 308 -4.72 25.17 8.59
N LYS A 309 -4.48 26.47 8.75
CA LYS A 309 -3.56 27.08 9.73
C LYS A 309 -4.28 27.80 10.85
#